data_e12e1d566f3bea2734d761437a3e12b9
#
_entry.id   e12e1d566f3bea2734d761437a3e12b9
#
_cell.length_a   1.000
_cell.length_b   1.000
_cell.length_c   1.000
_cell.angle_alpha   90.00
_cell.angle_beta   90.00
_cell.angle_gamma   90.00
#
_symmetry.space_group_name_H-M   'P 1'
#
loop_
_entity.id
_entity.type
_entity.pdbx_description
1 polymer ?
#
loop_
_entity_poly.entity_id
_entity_poly.type
_entity_poly.pdbx_seq_one_letter_code
_entity_poly.pdbx_strand_id
1 'polypeptide(L)'
;MPKSRRAKVFHMTQVTKKTRENKEKLFDNIREAIPKYQHCFVFSVDNMRNNYLKDVRRELDDCRIFFGKTKLTARALGTTPEEAQSPGLEKLTPYLSGTVGLLFTNREPQTITDYLTSLSPVDFARAGAKATRTVVIPPGVLYSTGGQVPAEHDVPVSHTLEPELRKLGMHTRMVKGRVVLGDEGQIQGYTVCKEGETLDSRQTRLLKLFSICLSEFRIKVLAYWSAANGEVTEVEGPVEEKEGGDMEEDDE
;
A
#
# COMPACT_ATOMS: atom_id res chain seq x y z
N MET A 1 17.36 -6.09 39.72
CA MET A 1 18.21 -7.17 39.13
C MET A 1 18.48 -6.86 37.64
N PRO A 2 19.71 -6.97 37.14
CA PRO A 2 19.97 -6.74 35.73
C PRO A 2 19.31 -7.83 34.88
N LYS A 3 18.52 -7.45 33.89
CA LYS A 3 17.87 -8.39 32.95
C LYS A 3 18.96 -9.19 32.21
N SER A 4 18.85 -10.52 32.23
CA SER A 4 19.76 -11.43 31.55
C SER A 4 19.89 -11.10 30.06
N ARG A 5 21.11 -11.08 29.53
CA ARG A 5 21.38 -10.92 28.09
C ARG A 5 20.71 -12.01 27.23
N ARG A 6 20.41 -13.18 27.81
CA ARG A 6 19.72 -14.29 27.14
C ARG A 6 18.25 -14.03 26.86
N ALA A 7 17.62 -13.07 27.58
CA ALA A 7 16.22 -12.69 27.37
C ALA A 7 16.04 -11.60 26.29
N LYS A 8 17.14 -11.13 25.67
CA LYS A 8 17.06 -10.11 24.64
C LYS A 8 16.74 -10.75 23.31
N VAL A 9 15.46 -10.64 22.90
CA VAL A 9 15.02 -11.07 21.58
C VAL A 9 15.49 -10.03 20.57
N PHE A 10 16.34 -10.45 19.63
CA PHE A 10 16.77 -9.60 18.50
C PHE A 10 15.83 -9.87 17.33
N HIS A 11 14.98 -8.92 17.01
CA HIS A 11 14.22 -8.95 15.78
C HIS A 11 15.02 -8.29 14.65
N MET A 12 15.20 -8.97 13.53
CA MET A 12 15.91 -8.43 12.36
C MET A 12 15.21 -7.20 11.77
N THR A 13 13.92 -7.02 12.07
CA THR A 13 13.08 -5.90 11.64
C THR A 13 12.80 -4.91 12.77
N GLN A 14 13.64 -4.86 13.81
CA GLN A 14 13.43 -3.96 14.91
C GLN A 14 13.57 -2.50 14.46
N VAL A 15 12.43 -1.84 14.30
CA VAL A 15 12.39 -0.39 14.05
C VAL A 15 12.44 0.32 15.40
N THR A 16 13.40 1.22 15.58
CA THR A 16 13.45 2.09 16.77
C THR A 16 12.20 2.96 16.81
N LYS A 17 11.55 3.05 17.98
CA LYS A 17 10.41 3.95 18.17
C LYS A 17 10.80 5.36 17.74
N LYS A 18 9.96 5.99 16.92
CA LYS A 18 10.17 7.40 16.53
C LYS A 18 10.14 8.26 17.79
N THR A 19 11.27 8.91 18.07
CA THR A 19 11.43 9.79 19.24
C THR A 19 10.53 11.04 19.10
N ARG A 20 10.35 11.76 20.20
CA ARG A 20 9.65 13.04 20.22
C ARG A 20 10.26 14.02 19.22
N GLU A 21 11.60 14.08 19.16
CA GLU A 21 12.34 14.92 18.20
C GLU A 21 11.96 14.66 16.73
N ASN A 22 11.78 13.40 16.34
CA ASN A 22 11.36 13.06 14.96
C ASN A 22 9.94 13.54 14.65
N LYS A 23 9.06 13.59 15.67
CA LYS A 23 7.71 14.13 15.51
C LYS A 23 7.74 15.66 15.40
N GLU A 24 8.56 16.30 16.22
CA GLU A 24 8.79 17.75 16.19
C GLU A 24 9.40 18.17 14.85
N LYS A 25 10.43 17.47 14.36
CA LYS A 25 11.00 17.72 13.03
C LYS A 25 9.97 17.61 11.90
N LEU A 26 9.08 16.62 11.95
CA LEU A 26 8.01 16.50 10.94
C LEU A 26 7.04 17.68 11.02
N PHE A 27 6.66 18.08 12.22
CA PHE A 27 5.78 19.21 12.48
C PHE A 27 6.38 20.52 11.94
N ASP A 28 7.64 20.79 12.26
CA ASP A 28 8.37 21.96 11.82
C ASP A 28 8.53 21.98 10.28
N ASN A 29 8.91 20.84 9.70
CA ASN A 29 9.02 20.72 8.24
C ASN A 29 7.71 20.99 7.50
N ILE A 30 6.56 20.57 8.05
CA ILE A 30 5.25 20.88 7.45
C ILE A 30 4.98 22.39 7.56
N ARG A 31 5.21 23.00 8.73
CA ARG A 31 5.03 24.44 8.93
C ARG A 31 5.94 25.29 8.06
N GLU A 32 7.17 24.86 7.84
CA GLU A 32 8.10 25.52 6.92
C GLU A 32 7.68 25.37 5.44
N ALA A 33 6.97 24.31 5.09
CA ALA A 33 6.50 24.09 3.72
C ALA A 33 5.32 24.99 3.38
N ILE A 34 4.40 25.26 4.32
CA ILE A 34 3.18 26.05 4.09
C ILE A 34 3.47 27.40 3.39
N PRO A 35 4.40 28.25 3.86
CA PRO A 35 4.67 29.53 3.22
C PRO A 35 5.45 29.42 1.90
N LYS A 36 6.05 28.26 1.60
CA LYS A 36 6.90 28.06 0.41
C LYS A 36 6.10 27.62 -0.82
N TYR A 37 4.91 27.04 -0.61
CA TYR A 37 4.11 26.44 -1.67
C TYR A 37 2.72 27.08 -1.77
N GLN A 38 2.20 27.10 -2.99
CA GLN A 38 0.91 27.71 -3.29
C GLN A 38 -0.28 26.77 -3.05
N HIS A 39 -0.04 25.45 -3.13
CA HIS A 39 -1.09 24.45 -3.01
C HIS A 39 -0.68 23.35 -2.03
N CYS A 40 -1.65 22.90 -1.23
CA CYS A 40 -1.53 21.78 -0.32
C CYS A 40 -2.62 20.77 -0.61
N PHE A 41 -2.24 19.55 -1.04
CA PHE A 41 -3.14 18.44 -1.33
C PHE A 41 -3.16 17.46 -0.17
N VAL A 42 -4.36 16.96 0.13
CA VAL A 42 -4.56 15.76 0.93
C VAL A 42 -4.89 14.61 -0.02
N PHE A 43 -4.14 13.55 0.04
CA PHE A 43 -4.34 12.38 -0.80
C PHE A 43 -4.29 11.11 0.02
N SER A 44 -5.07 10.10 -0.38
CA SER A 44 -5.02 8.76 0.15
C SER A 44 -4.21 7.84 -0.76
N VAL A 45 -3.64 6.77 -0.19
CA VAL A 45 -2.85 5.80 -0.94
C VAL A 45 -3.39 4.41 -0.69
N ASP A 46 -3.92 3.79 -1.74
CA ASP A 46 -4.34 2.40 -1.73
C ASP A 46 -3.16 1.49 -2.11
N ASN A 47 -3.04 0.36 -1.42
CA ASN A 47 -1.98 -0.64 -1.67
C ASN A 47 -0.56 -0.07 -1.66
N MET A 48 -0.26 0.81 -0.71
CA MET A 48 1.00 1.55 -0.61
C MET A 48 2.24 0.69 -0.81
N ARG A 49 3.11 1.10 -1.74
CA ARG A 49 4.43 0.54 -2.00
C ARG A 49 5.50 1.63 -2.02
N ASN A 50 6.56 1.43 -1.27
CA ASN A 50 7.64 2.41 -1.15
C ASN A 50 8.35 2.68 -2.49
N ASN A 51 8.41 1.69 -3.39
CA ASN A 51 9.05 1.84 -4.68
C ASN A 51 8.30 2.88 -5.53
N TYR A 52 6.99 2.72 -5.70
CA TYR A 52 6.18 3.68 -6.46
C TYR A 52 6.19 5.08 -5.85
N LEU A 53 6.17 5.19 -4.51
CA LEU A 53 6.31 6.50 -3.85
C LEU A 53 7.68 7.14 -4.05
N LYS A 54 8.74 6.35 -4.24
CA LYS A 54 10.06 6.89 -4.61
C LYS A 54 10.07 7.42 -6.03
N ASP A 55 9.38 6.72 -6.94
CA ASP A 55 9.26 7.16 -8.33
C ASP A 55 8.43 8.44 -8.42
N VAL A 56 7.29 8.52 -7.72
CA VAL A 56 6.49 9.75 -7.60
C VAL A 56 7.33 10.92 -7.04
N ARG A 57 8.15 10.69 -6.01
CA ARG A 57 9.04 11.75 -5.48
C ARG A 57 10.16 12.15 -6.41
N ARG A 58 10.55 11.30 -7.35
CA ARG A 58 11.55 11.61 -8.38
C ARG A 58 10.95 12.43 -9.49
N GLU A 59 9.71 12.12 -9.90
CA GLU A 59 9.01 12.84 -10.95
C GLU A 59 8.47 14.20 -10.47
N LEU A 60 8.13 14.29 -9.17
CA LEU A 60 7.69 15.51 -8.50
C LEU A 60 8.78 16.03 -7.55
N ASP A 61 10.00 16.24 -8.07
CA ASP A 61 11.16 16.68 -7.26
C ASP A 61 11.02 18.11 -6.73
N ASP A 62 10.25 18.95 -7.41
CA ASP A 62 9.87 20.31 -7.03
C ASP A 62 8.75 20.36 -5.96
N CYS A 63 8.10 19.23 -5.70
CA CYS A 63 7.05 19.09 -4.72
C CYS A 63 7.56 18.49 -3.41
N ARG A 64 6.79 18.67 -2.33
CA ARG A 64 7.14 18.09 -1.03
C ARG A 64 6.04 17.15 -0.54
N ILE A 65 6.39 15.86 -0.35
CA ILE A 65 5.43 14.84 0.12
C ILE A 65 5.75 14.48 1.56
N PHE A 66 4.73 14.57 2.42
CA PHE A 66 4.81 14.20 3.82
C PHE A 66 3.86 13.06 4.16
N PHE A 67 4.38 12.08 4.92
CA PHE A 67 3.59 11.04 5.55
C PHE A 67 3.86 11.05 7.06
N GLY A 68 2.80 11.10 7.84
CA GLY A 68 2.89 11.17 9.29
C GLY A 68 1.66 10.62 9.97
N LYS A 69 1.63 10.75 11.31
CA LYS A 69 0.40 10.51 12.05
C LYS A 69 -0.61 11.60 11.73
N THR A 70 -1.82 11.23 11.35
CA THR A 70 -2.91 12.15 10.96
C THR A 70 -3.16 13.24 12.00
N LYS A 71 -3.24 12.90 13.29
CA LYS A 71 -3.37 13.87 14.38
C LYS A 71 -2.22 14.88 14.46
N LEU A 72 -0.99 14.46 14.17
CA LEU A 72 0.17 15.38 14.15
C LEU A 72 0.13 16.30 12.94
N THR A 73 -0.23 15.75 11.79
CA THR A 73 -0.37 16.49 10.53
C THR A 73 -1.48 17.52 10.63
N ALA A 74 -2.65 17.15 11.16
CA ALA A 74 -3.77 18.05 11.42
C ALA A 74 -3.35 19.22 12.33
N ARG A 75 -2.64 18.92 13.42
CA ARG A 75 -2.13 19.95 14.33
C ARG A 75 -1.09 20.87 13.67
N ALA A 76 -0.31 20.37 12.71
CA ALA A 76 0.68 21.18 12.00
C ALA A 76 0.01 22.17 11.02
N LEU A 77 -1.10 21.75 10.37
CA LEU A 77 -1.91 22.63 9.52
C LEU A 77 -2.72 23.66 10.33
N GLY A 78 -3.15 23.27 11.53
CA GLY A 78 -4.05 24.01 12.41
C GLY A 78 -5.43 23.36 12.43
N THR A 79 -5.96 23.12 13.63
CA THR A 79 -7.29 22.52 13.83
C THR A 79 -8.37 23.59 13.94
N THR A 80 -8.00 24.80 14.32
CA THR A 80 -8.88 25.95 14.43
C THR A 80 -8.37 27.09 13.56
N PRO A 81 -9.23 28.03 13.17
CA PRO A 81 -8.82 29.22 12.39
C PRO A 81 -7.72 30.06 13.06
N GLU A 82 -7.68 30.04 14.41
CA GLU A 82 -6.67 30.78 15.19
C GLU A 82 -5.28 30.09 15.17
N GLU A 83 -5.25 28.76 15.09
CA GLU A 83 -4.01 27.97 15.05
C GLU A 83 -3.50 27.75 13.62
N ALA A 84 -4.36 28.01 12.62
CA ALA A 84 -4.03 27.79 11.22
C ALA A 84 -2.90 28.72 10.77
N GLN A 85 -1.92 28.16 10.05
CA GLN A 85 -0.77 28.93 9.52
C GLN A 85 -1.17 29.83 8.34
N SER A 86 -2.28 29.52 7.67
CA SER A 86 -2.83 30.28 6.56
C SER A 86 -4.35 30.17 6.57
N PRO A 87 -5.09 31.21 6.11
CA PRO A 87 -6.54 31.20 6.09
C PRO A 87 -7.11 30.02 5.29
N GLY A 88 -8.07 29.31 5.85
CA GLY A 88 -8.77 28.21 5.19
C GLY A 88 -8.04 26.85 5.22
N LEU A 89 -6.81 26.79 5.74
CA LEU A 89 -6.03 25.56 5.80
C LEU A 89 -6.62 24.54 6.79
N GLU A 90 -7.31 25.03 7.84
CA GLU A 90 -8.03 24.23 8.83
C GLU A 90 -9.13 23.37 8.21
N LYS A 91 -9.68 23.79 7.07
CA LYS A 91 -10.73 23.07 6.34
C LYS A 91 -10.23 21.75 5.70
N LEU A 92 -8.90 21.56 5.60
CA LEU A 92 -8.32 20.26 5.18
C LEU A 92 -8.31 19.20 6.29
N THR A 93 -8.46 19.61 7.54
CA THR A 93 -8.37 18.70 8.69
C THR A 93 -9.36 17.52 8.64
N PRO A 94 -10.64 17.70 8.23
CA PRO A 94 -11.59 16.60 8.12
C PRO A 94 -11.17 15.49 7.14
N TYR A 95 -10.37 15.82 6.13
CA TYR A 95 -9.88 14.85 5.13
C TYR A 95 -8.67 14.06 5.61
N LEU A 96 -8.10 14.39 6.78
CA LEU A 96 -6.95 13.70 7.36
C LEU A 96 -7.39 12.49 8.18
N SER A 97 -8.06 11.51 7.56
CA SER A 97 -8.44 10.23 8.15
C SER A 97 -7.81 9.07 7.40
N GLY A 98 -7.52 7.96 8.08
CA GLY A 98 -6.96 6.75 7.45
C GLY A 98 -5.53 6.91 6.91
N THR A 99 -5.25 6.29 5.76
CA THR A 99 -3.90 6.22 5.13
C THR A 99 -3.67 7.41 4.20
N VAL A 100 -3.50 8.59 4.76
CA VAL A 100 -3.36 9.85 4.01
C VAL A 100 -1.97 10.45 4.09
N GLY A 101 -1.63 11.25 3.09
CA GLY A 101 -0.42 12.06 3.00
C GLY A 101 -0.73 13.49 2.58
N LEU A 102 0.25 14.38 2.77
CA LEU A 102 0.23 15.75 2.26
C LEU A 102 1.21 15.89 1.10
N LEU A 103 0.79 16.61 0.07
CA LEU A 103 1.63 17.04 -1.04
C LEU A 103 1.57 18.57 -1.14
N PHE A 104 2.71 19.21 -1.05
CA PHE A 104 2.88 20.65 -1.27
C PHE A 104 3.48 20.88 -2.65
N THR A 105 2.91 21.80 -3.42
CA THR A 105 3.32 22.09 -4.80
C THR A 105 3.04 23.54 -5.20
N ASN A 106 3.81 24.00 -6.19
CA ASN A 106 3.55 25.26 -6.91
C ASN A 106 2.97 25.03 -8.31
N ARG A 107 2.82 23.74 -8.71
CA ARG A 107 2.21 23.39 -10.00
C ARG A 107 0.70 23.58 -9.94
N GLU A 108 0.10 23.74 -11.11
CA GLU A 108 -1.34 23.84 -11.26
C GLU A 108 -2.05 22.60 -10.69
N PRO A 109 -3.13 22.78 -9.90
CA PRO A 109 -3.84 21.68 -9.23
C PRO A 109 -4.33 20.59 -10.19
N GLN A 110 -4.84 20.97 -11.35
CA GLN A 110 -5.34 20.02 -12.35
C GLN A 110 -4.24 19.07 -12.84
N THR A 111 -3.06 19.61 -13.16
CA THR A 111 -1.90 18.83 -13.62
C THR A 111 -1.47 17.78 -12.59
N ILE A 112 -1.47 18.13 -11.31
CA ILE A 112 -1.13 17.19 -10.22
C ILE A 112 -2.21 16.12 -10.07
N THR A 113 -3.47 16.51 -10.12
CA THR A 113 -4.60 15.56 -10.00
C THR A 113 -4.58 14.56 -11.15
N ASP A 114 -4.42 15.01 -12.39
CA ASP A 114 -4.36 14.17 -13.58
C ASP A 114 -3.17 13.20 -13.52
N TYR A 115 -2.00 13.69 -13.10
CA TYR A 115 -0.81 12.86 -12.92
C TYR A 115 -1.05 11.76 -11.87
N LEU A 116 -1.53 12.11 -10.67
CA LEU A 116 -1.76 11.15 -9.59
C LEU A 116 -2.85 10.12 -9.94
N THR A 117 -3.89 10.54 -10.65
CA THR A 117 -4.98 9.66 -11.10
C THR A 117 -4.51 8.69 -12.19
N SER A 118 -3.60 9.11 -13.08
CA SER A 118 -3.03 8.25 -14.13
C SER A 118 -2.13 7.14 -13.57
N LEU A 119 -1.68 7.28 -12.32
CA LEU A 119 -0.69 6.40 -11.71
C LEU A 119 -1.38 5.18 -11.08
N SER A 120 -1.47 4.09 -11.85
CA SER A 120 -2.11 2.84 -11.41
C SER A 120 -1.29 1.58 -11.72
N PRO A 121 -0.02 1.47 -11.26
CA PRO A 121 0.77 0.27 -11.50
C PRO A 121 0.19 -0.94 -10.78
N VAL A 122 0.15 -2.07 -11.49
CA VAL A 122 -0.33 -3.35 -10.97
C VAL A 122 0.77 -4.03 -10.15
N ASP A 123 0.42 -4.61 -9.01
CA ASP A 123 1.35 -5.27 -8.10
C ASP A 123 0.72 -6.49 -7.40
N PHE A 124 1.54 -7.22 -6.68
CA PHE A 124 1.11 -8.37 -5.92
C PHE A 124 0.27 -7.97 -4.71
N ALA A 125 -0.86 -8.65 -4.52
CA ALA A 125 -1.69 -8.47 -3.35
C ALA A 125 -0.96 -8.88 -2.06
N ARG A 126 -1.31 -8.23 -0.95
CA ARG A 126 -0.84 -8.56 0.40
C ARG A 126 -1.89 -9.39 1.14
N ALA A 127 -1.45 -10.14 2.14
CA ALA A 127 -2.37 -10.78 3.08
C ALA A 127 -3.28 -9.74 3.74
N GLY A 128 -4.57 -10.05 3.85
CA GLY A 128 -5.60 -9.14 4.30
C GLY A 128 -6.27 -8.32 3.18
N ALA A 129 -5.72 -8.27 1.97
CA ALA A 129 -6.38 -7.64 0.82
C ALA A 129 -7.51 -8.54 0.29
N LYS A 130 -8.54 -7.94 -0.31
CA LYS A 130 -9.61 -8.67 -1.00
C LYS A 130 -9.16 -9.03 -2.43
N ALA A 131 -9.44 -10.27 -2.84
CA ALA A 131 -9.16 -10.72 -4.19
C ALA A 131 -10.08 -10.00 -5.19
N THR A 132 -9.52 -9.45 -6.25
CA THR A 132 -10.27 -8.73 -7.30
C THR A 132 -10.88 -9.67 -8.32
N ARG A 133 -10.40 -10.90 -8.41
CA ARG A 133 -10.90 -11.95 -9.31
C ARG A 133 -10.62 -13.35 -8.74
N THR A 134 -11.36 -14.34 -9.20
CA THR A 134 -11.08 -15.75 -8.93
C THR A 134 -9.85 -16.20 -9.71
N VAL A 135 -8.92 -16.87 -9.03
CA VAL A 135 -7.71 -17.44 -9.64
C VAL A 135 -7.72 -18.94 -9.49
N VAL A 136 -7.70 -19.64 -10.62
CA VAL A 136 -7.64 -21.10 -10.70
C VAL A 136 -6.43 -21.49 -11.53
N ILE A 137 -5.57 -22.35 -10.98
CA ILE A 137 -4.42 -22.91 -11.69
C ILE A 137 -4.88 -24.22 -12.36
N PRO A 138 -4.68 -24.36 -13.69
CA PRO A 138 -5.13 -25.53 -14.42
C PRO A 138 -4.41 -26.81 -13.96
N PRO A 139 -5.06 -27.98 -14.08
CA PRO A 139 -4.43 -29.26 -13.79
C PRO A 139 -3.37 -29.60 -14.83
N GLY A 140 -2.44 -30.47 -14.48
CA GLY A 140 -1.36 -30.92 -15.36
C GLY A 140 -0.03 -30.22 -15.06
N VAL A 141 0.80 -30.03 -16.08
CA VAL A 141 2.13 -29.40 -15.92
C VAL A 141 1.97 -27.95 -15.46
N LEU A 142 2.67 -27.60 -14.38
CA LEU A 142 2.64 -26.23 -13.86
C LEU A 142 3.61 -25.32 -14.62
N TYR A 143 3.12 -24.16 -15.00
CA TYR A 143 3.86 -23.10 -15.68
C TYR A 143 4.02 -21.87 -14.79
N SER A 144 5.01 -21.04 -15.09
CA SER A 144 5.42 -19.90 -14.26
C SER A 144 4.35 -18.83 -14.11
N THR A 145 3.42 -18.70 -15.07
CA THR A 145 2.30 -17.73 -15.01
C THR A 145 0.99 -18.35 -14.48
N GLY A 146 1.03 -19.63 -14.01
CA GLY A 146 -0.17 -20.29 -13.48
C GLY A 146 -1.29 -20.49 -14.51
N GLY A 147 -0.95 -20.59 -15.80
CA GLY A 147 -1.91 -20.80 -16.88
C GLY A 147 -2.56 -19.53 -17.42
N GLN A 148 -2.05 -18.34 -17.09
CA GLN A 148 -2.52 -17.08 -17.69
C GLN A 148 -2.04 -16.90 -19.14
N VAL A 149 -0.94 -17.54 -19.47
CA VAL A 149 -0.35 -17.54 -20.81
C VAL A 149 -0.42 -18.98 -21.36
N PRO A 150 -0.65 -19.17 -22.67
CA PRO A 150 -0.62 -20.49 -23.30
C PRO A 150 0.70 -21.22 -23.01
N ALA A 151 0.62 -22.55 -22.82
CA ALA A 151 1.76 -23.40 -22.46
C ALA A 151 2.94 -23.34 -23.46
N GLU A 152 2.67 -22.95 -24.71
CA GLU A 152 3.66 -22.79 -25.77
C GLU A 152 4.59 -21.58 -25.53
N HIS A 153 4.09 -20.58 -24.82
CA HIS A 153 4.80 -19.32 -24.54
C HIS A 153 5.21 -19.15 -23.08
N ASP A 154 4.95 -20.16 -22.23
CA ASP A 154 5.25 -20.12 -20.81
C ASP A 154 6.34 -21.13 -20.43
N VAL A 155 7.08 -20.83 -19.38
CA VAL A 155 8.17 -21.67 -18.88
C VAL A 155 7.64 -22.60 -17.78
N PRO A 156 7.93 -23.91 -17.84
CA PRO A 156 7.57 -24.82 -16.76
C PRO A 156 8.19 -24.39 -15.41
N VAL A 157 7.44 -24.55 -14.35
CA VAL A 157 7.91 -24.24 -12.98
C VAL A 157 9.14 -25.11 -12.65
N SER A 158 10.16 -24.47 -12.05
CA SER A 158 11.36 -25.18 -11.61
C SER A 158 11.03 -26.25 -10.57
N HIS A 159 11.65 -27.41 -10.69
CA HIS A 159 11.51 -28.53 -9.73
C HIS A 159 11.86 -28.12 -8.29
N THR A 160 12.72 -27.12 -8.12
CA THR A 160 13.12 -26.61 -6.79
C THR A 160 11.97 -25.95 -6.03
N LEU A 161 10.92 -25.49 -6.74
CA LEU A 161 9.74 -24.88 -6.13
C LEU A 161 8.68 -25.90 -5.67
N GLU A 162 8.77 -27.17 -6.12
CA GLU A 162 7.78 -28.19 -5.77
C GLU A 162 7.57 -28.36 -4.27
N PRO A 163 8.62 -28.45 -3.41
CA PRO A 163 8.43 -28.55 -1.96
C PRO A 163 7.75 -27.32 -1.34
N GLU A 164 7.98 -26.14 -1.90
CA GLU A 164 7.33 -24.91 -1.44
C GLU A 164 5.85 -24.91 -1.82
N LEU A 165 5.51 -25.29 -3.06
CA LEU A 165 4.13 -25.38 -3.53
C LEU A 165 3.31 -26.37 -2.69
N ARG A 166 3.90 -27.52 -2.34
CA ARG A 166 3.28 -28.53 -1.47
C ARG A 166 3.05 -27.97 -0.05
N LYS A 167 4.02 -27.25 0.53
CA LYS A 167 3.85 -26.58 1.84
C LYS A 167 2.74 -25.54 1.83
N LEU A 168 2.50 -24.90 0.68
CA LEU A 168 1.44 -23.91 0.50
C LEU A 168 0.06 -24.54 0.22
N GLY A 169 -0.03 -25.88 0.22
CA GLY A 169 -1.29 -26.61 0.11
C GLY A 169 -1.64 -27.09 -1.30
N MET A 170 -0.76 -26.93 -2.27
CA MET A 170 -0.96 -27.49 -3.61
C MET A 170 -0.54 -28.97 -3.64
N HIS A 171 -1.43 -29.84 -4.13
CA HIS A 171 -1.11 -31.26 -4.34
C HIS A 171 -0.29 -31.42 -5.61
N THR A 172 1.03 -31.28 -5.48
CA THR A 172 1.98 -31.36 -6.59
C THR A 172 2.80 -32.63 -6.53
N ARG A 173 3.21 -33.13 -7.69
CA ARG A 173 4.12 -34.28 -7.85
C ARG A 173 5.12 -34.04 -8.98
N MET A 174 6.20 -34.77 -8.93
CA MET A 174 7.22 -34.76 -10.00
C MET A 174 6.96 -35.86 -11.01
N VAL A 175 6.78 -35.48 -12.28
CA VAL A 175 6.63 -36.44 -13.39
C VAL A 175 7.63 -36.07 -14.48
N LYS A 176 8.56 -36.99 -14.79
CA LYS A 176 9.60 -36.81 -15.82
C LYS A 176 10.35 -35.45 -15.70
N GLY A 177 10.68 -35.06 -14.46
CA GLY A 177 11.40 -33.81 -14.18
C GLY A 177 10.56 -32.52 -14.23
N ARG A 178 9.25 -32.65 -14.44
CA ARG A 178 8.30 -31.51 -14.43
C ARG A 178 7.39 -31.58 -13.21
N VAL A 179 7.03 -30.41 -12.69
CA VAL A 179 6.06 -30.29 -11.59
C VAL A 179 4.65 -30.36 -12.17
N VAL A 180 3.85 -31.31 -11.67
CA VAL A 180 2.48 -31.54 -12.14
C VAL A 180 1.51 -31.38 -10.97
N LEU A 181 0.39 -30.70 -11.22
CA LEU A 181 -0.71 -30.53 -10.27
C LEU A 181 -1.70 -31.71 -10.37
N GLY A 182 -2.05 -32.28 -9.22
CA GLY A 182 -3.05 -33.33 -9.09
C GLY A 182 -2.53 -34.73 -9.37
N ASP A 183 -3.41 -35.75 -9.15
CA ASP A 183 -3.16 -37.14 -9.41
C ASP A 183 -3.61 -37.54 -10.82
N GLU A 184 -3.20 -38.76 -11.28
CA GLU A 184 -3.64 -39.29 -12.56
C GLU A 184 -5.17 -39.40 -12.59
N GLY A 185 -5.80 -38.63 -13.50
CA GLY A 185 -7.26 -38.61 -13.65
C GLY A 185 -7.97 -37.47 -12.97
N GLN A 186 -7.32 -36.65 -12.16
CA GLN A 186 -7.93 -35.42 -11.63
C GLN A 186 -7.95 -34.29 -12.68
N ILE A 187 -9.17 -33.92 -13.09
CA ILE A 187 -9.42 -32.88 -14.09
C ILE A 187 -9.59 -31.49 -13.40
N GLN A 188 -9.65 -31.45 -12.06
CA GLN A 188 -9.87 -30.21 -11.35
C GLN A 188 -8.57 -29.43 -11.12
N GLY A 189 -8.60 -28.15 -11.52
CA GLY A 189 -7.54 -27.20 -11.19
C GLY A 189 -7.55 -26.82 -9.70
N TYR A 190 -6.48 -26.19 -9.25
CA TYR A 190 -6.36 -25.69 -7.90
C TYR A 190 -6.85 -24.25 -7.81
N THR A 191 -7.91 -24.01 -7.02
CA THR A 191 -8.41 -22.67 -6.76
C THR A 191 -7.54 -22.02 -5.69
N VAL A 192 -6.79 -20.98 -6.07
CA VAL A 192 -5.94 -20.22 -5.15
C VAL A 192 -6.79 -19.28 -4.31
N CYS A 193 -7.71 -18.53 -4.94
CA CYS A 193 -8.63 -17.61 -4.26
C CYS A 193 -9.89 -17.42 -5.10
N LYS A 194 -10.97 -17.02 -4.42
CA LYS A 194 -12.22 -16.58 -5.05
C LYS A 194 -12.32 -15.07 -5.01
N GLU A 195 -13.05 -14.49 -5.95
CA GLU A 195 -13.34 -13.06 -5.97
C GLU A 195 -14.03 -12.62 -4.67
N GLY A 196 -13.60 -11.48 -4.12
CA GLY A 196 -14.10 -10.94 -2.85
C GLY A 196 -13.55 -11.60 -1.58
N GLU A 197 -12.82 -12.72 -1.70
CA GLU A 197 -12.20 -13.41 -0.56
C GLU A 197 -11.04 -12.59 0.02
N THR A 198 -10.92 -12.58 1.35
CA THR A 198 -9.77 -11.98 2.03
C THR A 198 -8.57 -12.91 1.92
N LEU A 199 -7.52 -12.46 1.24
CA LEU A 199 -6.34 -13.26 0.94
C LEU A 199 -5.53 -13.59 2.19
N ASP A 200 -5.24 -14.88 2.38
CA ASP A 200 -4.28 -15.38 3.38
C ASP A 200 -2.84 -15.27 2.89
N SER A 201 -1.88 -15.39 3.80
CA SER A 201 -0.44 -15.36 3.50
C SER A 201 0.00 -16.47 2.55
N ARG A 202 -0.63 -17.65 2.60
CA ARG A 202 -0.38 -18.78 1.68
C ARG A 202 -0.83 -18.44 0.27
N GLN A 203 -2.05 -17.93 0.13
CA GLN A 203 -2.63 -17.53 -1.17
C GLN A 203 -1.79 -16.41 -1.82
N THR A 204 -1.42 -15.38 -1.07
CA THR A 204 -0.57 -14.29 -1.58
C THR A 204 0.82 -14.77 -1.99
N ARG A 205 1.38 -15.77 -1.29
CA ARG A 205 2.65 -16.39 -1.67
C ARG A 205 2.52 -17.19 -2.95
N LEU A 206 1.45 -17.97 -3.12
CA LEU A 206 1.15 -18.68 -4.37
C LEU A 206 0.98 -17.73 -5.55
N LEU A 207 0.17 -16.68 -5.38
CA LEU A 207 -0.01 -15.65 -6.42
C LEU A 207 1.32 -15.04 -6.85
N LYS A 208 2.22 -14.77 -5.89
CA LYS A 208 3.55 -14.23 -6.19
C LYS A 208 4.44 -15.25 -6.93
N LEU A 209 4.38 -16.53 -6.58
CA LEU A 209 5.15 -17.59 -7.26
C LEU A 209 4.71 -17.76 -8.72
N PHE A 210 3.44 -17.57 -9.02
CA PHE A 210 2.88 -17.61 -10.37
C PHE A 210 2.83 -16.25 -11.07
N SER A 211 3.50 -15.23 -10.52
CA SER A 211 3.54 -13.86 -11.07
C SER A 211 2.16 -13.23 -11.31
N ILE A 212 1.15 -13.64 -10.53
CA ILE A 212 -0.23 -13.15 -10.63
C ILE A 212 -0.41 -11.92 -9.74
N CYS A 213 -0.65 -10.78 -10.38
CA CYS A 213 -0.91 -9.52 -9.69
C CYS A 213 -2.42 -9.30 -9.55
N LEU A 214 -2.90 -9.03 -8.33
CA LEU A 214 -4.31 -8.78 -8.00
C LEU A 214 -4.51 -7.44 -7.28
N SER A 215 -3.50 -6.61 -7.23
CA SER A 215 -3.55 -5.34 -6.51
C SER A 215 -3.08 -4.22 -7.42
N GLU A 216 -3.67 -3.05 -7.28
CA GLU A 216 -3.25 -1.85 -7.98
C GLU A 216 -2.84 -0.79 -6.95
N PHE A 217 -1.71 -0.16 -7.18
CA PHE A 217 -1.34 1.01 -6.41
C PHE A 217 -2.08 2.21 -6.98
N ARG A 218 -2.86 2.89 -6.14
CA ARG A 218 -3.60 4.09 -6.54
C ARG A 218 -3.38 5.20 -5.54
N ILE A 219 -3.26 6.41 -6.04
CA ILE A 219 -3.27 7.63 -5.25
C ILE A 219 -4.56 8.39 -5.60
N LYS A 220 -5.37 8.67 -4.58
CA LYS A 220 -6.62 9.42 -4.72
C LYS A 220 -6.45 10.77 -4.06
N VAL A 221 -6.73 11.84 -4.77
CA VAL A 221 -6.75 13.18 -4.24
C VAL A 221 -8.10 13.41 -3.58
N LEU A 222 -8.10 13.67 -2.28
CA LEU A 222 -9.34 13.92 -1.51
C LEU A 222 -9.76 15.37 -1.62
N ALA A 223 -8.85 16.27 -1.31
CA ALA A 223 -9.07 17.71 -1.37
C ALA A 223 -7.74 18.45 -1.54
N TYR A 224 -7.79 19.67 -2.03
CA TYR A 224 -6.63 20.56 -2.04
C TYR A 224 -7.00 21.98 -1.61
N TRP A 225 -6.07 22.62 -0.95
CA TRP A 225 -6.13 24.01 -0.57
C TRP A 225 -5.25 24.87 -1.47
N SER A 226 -5.71 26.08 -1.80
CA SER A 226 -4.95 27.07 -2.57
C SER A 226 -4.69 28.33 -1.76
N ALA A 227 -3.43 28.77 -1.72
CA ALA A 227 -3.04 29.97 -1.00
C ALA A 227 -3.61 31.26 -1.61
N ALA A 228 -3.88 31.26 -2.92
CA ALA A 228 -4.41 32.43 -3.62
C ALA A 228 -5.80 32.84 -3.15
N ASN A 229 -6.68 31.87 -2.89
CA ASN A 229 -8.08 32.10 -2.52
C ASN A 229 -8.36 31.78 -1.05
N GLY A 230 -7.46 31.04 -0.36
CA GLY A 230 -7.73 30.49 0.97
C GLY A 230 -8.85 29.47 1.00
N GLU A 231 -9.20 28.89 -0.15
CA GLU A 231 -10.30 27.94 -0.30
C GLU A 231 -9.81 26.51 -0.44
N VAL A 232 -10.63 25.57 0.02
CA VAL A 232 -10.45 24.14 -0.15
C VAL A 232 -11.41 23.65 -1.22
N THR A 233 -10.86 23.01 -2.25
CA THR A 233 -11.62 22.34 -3.29
C THR A 233 -11.62 20.84 -3.00
N GLU A 234 -12.79 20.26 -2.92
CA GLU A 234 -12.99 18.82 -2.76
C GLU A 234 -12.93 18.14 -4.13
N VAL A 235 -12.17 17.05 -4.24
CA VAL A 235 -12.04 16.23 -5.46
C VAL A 235 -12.75 14.89 -5.25
N GLU A 236 -12.35 14.12 -4.23
CA GLU A 236 -13.07 12.93 -3.75
C GLU A 236 -13.38 13.16 -2.28
N GLY A 237 -14.60 12.83 -1.84
CA GLY A 237 -15.02 13.03 -0.44
C GLY A 237 -14.13 12.29 0.56
N PRO A 238 -14.28 12.57 1.88
CA PRO A 238 -13.50 11.94 2.91
C PRO A 238 -13.61 10.42 2.83
N VAL A 239 -12.50 9.74 3.03
CA VAL A 239 -12.47 8.26 3.03
C VAL A 239 -13.36 7.79 4.18
N GLU A 240 -14.47 7.11 3.88
CA GLU A 240 -15.28 6.45 4.89
C GLU A 240 -14.37 5.47 5.66
N GLU A 241 -14.23 5.70 6.97
CA GLU A 241 -13.55 4.75 7.85
C GLU A 241 -14.34 3.44 7.78
N LYS A 242 -13.78 2.40 7.14
CA LYS A 242 -14.28 1.05 7.33
C LYS A 242 -14.03 0.71 8.80
N GLU A 243 -15.10 0.65 9.58
CA GLU A 243 -15.11 0.07 10.91
C GLU A 243 -14.41 -1.29 10.86
N GLY A 244 -13.29 -1.41 11.53
CA GLY A 244 -12.56 -2.67 11.60
C GLY A 244 -11.23 -2.53 12.31
N GLY A 245 -11.25 -2.67 13.63
CA GLY A 245 -10.06 -2.94 14.44
C GLY A 245 -9.84 -1.94 15.56
N ASP A 246 -10.54 -2.16 16.67
CA ASP A 246 -10.12 -1.72 18.00
C ASP A 246 -8.67 -2.20 18.24
N MET A 247 -7.71 -1.30 18.12
CA MET A 247 -6.42 -1.47 18.76
C MET A 247 -6.55 -0.87 20.15
N GLU A 248 -6.70 -1.75 21.12
CA GLU A 248 -6.55 -1.44 22.54
C GLU A 248 -5.32 -0.56 22.74
N GLU A 249 -5.52 0.59 23.34
CA GLU A 249 -4.47 1.46 23.85
C GLU A 249 -3.90 0.76 25.09
N ASP A 250 -2.77 0.08 24.93
CA ASP A 250 -1.89 -0.20 26.08
C ASP A 250 -1.17 1.10 26.46
N ASP A 251 -1.79 1.84 27.36
CA ASP A 251 -1.14 2.85 28.19
C ASP A 251 -0.44 2.12 29.35
N GLU A 252 0.90 2.00 29.27
CA GLU A 252 1.82 1.99 30.41
C GLU A 252 3.21 2.50 30.00
#